data_ab29305a2b4f2bce0cf81d72eb046c8e
#
_entry.id   ab29305a2b4f2bce0cf81d72eb046c8e
#
_cell.length_a   1.000
_cell.length_b   1.000
_cell.length_c   1.000
_cell.angle_alpha   90.00
_cell.angle_beta   90.00
_cell.angle_gamma   90.00
#
_symmetry.space_group_name_H-M   'P 1'
#
loop_
_entity.id
_entity.type
_entity.pdbx_description
1 polymer ?
#
loop_
_entity_poly.entity_id
_entity_poly.type
_entity_poly.pdbx_seq_one_letter_code
_entity_poly.pdbx_strand_id
1 'polypeptide(L)'
;MYTERTRMFDLKPPLRLAIALLLCHEEAYTAAGVHAALLPQYTGERQFTLQALEEHLQALKAVGIVRIAEEHLDEAGTLIQSYALTPYGRSRINAFL
;
A
#
# COMPACT_ATOMS: atom_id res chain seq x y z
N MET A 1 18.59 -14.33 -23.12
CA MET A 1 19.31 -13.82 -21.97
C MET A 1 18.54 -12.80 -21.22
N TYR A 2 18.16 -11.79 -21.90
CA TYR A 2 17.35 -10.81 -21.26
C TYR A 2 16.02 -11.27 -20.81
N THR A 3 15.48 -12.32 -21.46
CA THR A 3 14.14 -12.77 -21.22
C THR A 3 13.91 -13.13 -19.78
N GLU A 4 14.82 -13.89 -19.20
CA GLU A 4 14.63 -14.30 -17.84
C GLU A 4 14.81 -13.15 -16.86
N ARG A 5 15.78 -12.28 -17.11
CA ARG A 5 15.97 -11.15 -16.24
C ARG A 5 14.79 -10.20 -16.32
N THR A 6 14.30 -9.98 -17.52
CA THR A 6 13.12 -9.14 -17.68
C THR A 6 11.94 -9.72 -16.95
N ARG A 7 11.79 -11.03 -17.04
CA ARG A 7 10.67 -11.68 -16.38
C ARG A 7 10.77 -11.53 -14.86
N MET A 8 11.97 -11.61 -14.31
CA MET A 8 12.14 -11.43 -12.88
C MET A 8 11.78 -10.02 -12.45
N PHE A 9 12.14 -9.04 -13.26
CA PHE A 9 11.80 -7.67 -12.93
C PHE A 9 10.32 -7.38 -13.10
N ASP A 10 9.63 -8.22 -13.88
CA ASP A 10 8.20 -8.05 -14.07
C ASP A 10 7.39 -8.68 -12.97
N LEU A 11 8.02 -9.42 -12.07
CA LEU A 11 7.29 -10.01 -10.97
C LEU A 11 6.76 -8.94 -10.04
N LYS A 12 5.52 -9.11 -9.64
CA LYS A 12 4.90 -8.17 -8.72
C LYS A 12 5.52 -8.31 -7.34
N PRO A 13 5.75 -7.22 -6.64
CA PRO A 13 6.21 -7.33 -5.25
C PRO A 13 5.09 -7.88 -4.38
N PRO A 14 5.43 -8.41 -3.21
CA PRO A 14 4.39 -8.76 -2.25
C PRO A 14 3.49 -7.54 -2.00
N LEU A 15 2.22 -7.81 -1.80
CA LEU A 15 1.24 -6.72 -1.74
C LEU A 15 1.58 -5.71 -0.67
N ARG A 16 2.02 -6.18 0.51
CA ARG A 16 2.35 -5.25 1.60
C ARG A 16 3.49 -4.32 1.21
N LEU A 17 4.49 -4.85 0.51
CA LEU A 17 5.58 -4.02 0.03
C LEU A 17 5.09 -3.05 -1.04
N ALA A 18 4.22 -3.51 -1.93
CA ALA A 18 3.68 -2.63 -2.97
C ALA A 18 2.94 -1.44 -2.37
N ILE A 19 2.19 -1.68 -1.29
CA ILE A 19 1.50 -0.61 -0.60
C ILE A 19 2.50 0.40 -0.05
N ALA A 20 3.55 -0.10 0.61
CA ALA A 20 4.55 0.79 1.19
C ALA A 20 5.26 1.60 0.11
N LEU A 21 5.57 0.97 -1.02
CA LEU A 21 6.22 1.68 -2.12
C LEU A 21 5.31 2.75 -2.70
N LEU A 22 4.01 2.46 -2.81
CA LEU A 22 3.07 3.46 -3.29
C LEU A 22 3.07 4.68 -2.38
N LEU A 23 3.11 4.45 -1.07
CA LEU A 23 3.06 5.54 -0.11
C LEU A 23 4.35 6.35 -0.04
N CYS A 24 5.41 5.88 -0.71
CA CYS A 24 6.65 6.64 -0.79
C CYS A 24 6.51 7.92 -1.59
N HIS A 25 5.44 8.06 -2.35
CA HIS A 25 5.24 9.25 -3.17
C HIS A 25 4.62 10.39 -2.40
N GLU A 26 4.64 10.31 -1.08
CA GLU A 26 4.32 11.41 -0.19
C GLU A 26 2.86 11.78 -0.11
N GLU A 27 2.01 10.99 -0.68
CA GLU A 27 0.60 11.25 -0.57
C GLU A 27 -0.02 10.32 0.44
N ALA A 28 -1.07 10.79 1.07
CA ALA A 28 -1.84 9.93 1.94
C ALA A 28 -2.91 9.25 1.11
N TYR A 29 -3.11 7.96 1.35
CA TYR A 29 -4.08 7.18 0.61
C TYR A 29 -5.05 6.52 1.57
N THR A 30 -6.33 6.51 1.20
CA THR A 30 -7.29 5.63 1.87
C THR A 30 -7.09 4.21 1.32
N ALA A 31 -7.67 3.23 1.99
CA ALA A 31 -7.60 1.86 1.46
C ALA A 31 -8.22 1.79 0.07
N ALA A 32 -9.31 2.51 -0.16
CA ALA A 32 -9.92 2.54 -1.50
C ALA A 32 -8.98 3.17 -2.51
N GLY A 33 -8.24 4.21 -2.12
CA GLY A 33 -7.27 4.84 -2.99
C GLY A 33 -6.13 3.91 -3.34
N VAL A 34 -5.64 3.15 -2.36
CA VAL A 34 -4.61 2.15 -2.60
C VAL A 34 -5.13 1.10 -3.57
N HIS A 35 -6.37 0.66 -3.37
CA HIS A 35 -6.96 -0.33 -4.24
C HIS A 35 -6.99 0.17 -5.68
N ALA A 36 -7.46 1.39 -5.88
CA ALA A 36 -7.55 1.96 -7.22
C ALA A 36 -6.17 2.09 -7.86
N ALA A 37 -5.18 2.52 -7.08
CA ALA A 37 -3.84 2.74 -7.62
C ALA A 37 -3.14 1.45 -8.01
N LEU A 38 -3.35 0.37 -7.26
CA LEU A 38 -2.66 -0.89 -7.51
C LEU A 38 -3.46 -1.86 -8.38
N LEU A 39 -4.73 -1.55 -8.64
CA LEU A 39 -5.60 -2.46 -9.38
C LEU A 39 -5.00 -2.93 -10.70
N PRO A 40 -4.39 -2.06 -11.52
CA PRO A 40 -3.85 -2.53 -12.80
C PRO A 40 -2.82 -3.66 -12.64
N GLN A 41 -2.06 -3.67 -11.56
CA GLN A 41 -1.03 -4.67 -11.35
C GLN A 41 -1.56 -5.96 -10.74
N TYR A 42 -2.71 -5.88 -10.07
CA TYR A 42 -3.21 -7.00 -9.28
C TYR A 42 -4.59 -7.49 -9.73
N THR A 43 -5.01 -7.05 -10.92
CA THR A 43 -6.30 -7.46 -11.46
C THR A 43 -6.39 -8.98 -11.53
N GLY A 44 -7.49 -9.51 -11.02
CA GLY A 44 -7.73 -10.93 -11.07
C GLY A 44 -7.13 -11.74 -9.93
N GLU A 45 -6.39 -11.10 -9.04
CA GLU A 45 -5.84 -11.84 -7.90
C GLU A 45 -6.87 -11.90 -6.79
N ARG A 46 -7.04 -13.10 -6.24
CA ARG A 46 -8.10 -13.34 -5.28
C ARG A 46 -7.93 -12.56 -4.00
N GLN A 47 -6.70 -12.34 -3.60
CA GLN A 47 -6.43 -11.68 -2.32
C GLN A 47 -6.35 -10.18 -2.44
N PHE A 48 -6.54 -9.65 -3.64
CA PHE A 48 -6.51 -8.21 -3.83
C PHE A 48 -7.91 -7.65 -3.60
N THR A 49 -8.28 -7.50 -2.33
CA THR A 49 -9.59 -6.99 -1.94
C THR A 49 -9.39 -5.78 -1.04
N LEU A 50 -10.44 -4.96 -0.95
CA LEU A 50 -10.38 -3.81 -0.06
C LEU A 50 -10.12 -4.23 1.37
N GLN A 51 -10.77 -5.30 1.82
CA GLN A 51 -10.56 -5.77 3.18
C GLN A 51 -9.12 -6.20 3.40
N ALA A 52 -8.53 -6.91 2.46
CA ALA A 52 -7.14 -7.33 2.60
C ALA A 52 -6.21 -6.12 2.65
N LEU A 53 -6.49 -5.10 1.84
CA LEU A 53 -5.68 -3.89 1.86
C LEU A 53 -5.78 -3.18 3.20
N GLU A 54 -6.97 -3.13 3.77
CA GLU A 54 -7.13 -2.54 5.10
C GLU A 54 -6.33 -3.30 6.15
N GLU A 55 -6.32 -4.62 6.05
CA GLU A 55 -5.56 -5.42 6.98
C GLU A 55 -4.06 -5.18 6.83
N HIS A 56 -3.59 -5.05 5.60
CA HIS A 56 -2.18 -4.74 5.37
C HIS A 56 -1.83 -3.37 5.93
N LEU A 57 -2.70 -2.38 5.73
CA LEU A 57 -2.45 -1.04 6.24
C LEU A 57 -2.43 -1.03 7.77
N GLN A 58 -3.33 -1.79 8.41
CA GLN A 58 -3.31 -1.90 9.86
C GLN A 58 -2.03 -2.58 10.35
N ALA A 59 -1.57 -3.60 9.64
CA ALA A 59 -0.32 -4.27 10.01
C ALA A 59 0.87 -3.33 9.88
N LEU A 60 0.91 -2.54 8.80
CA LEU A 60 1.98 -1.58 8.62
C LEU A 60 1.95 -0.50 9.69
N LYS A 61 0.74 -0.11 10.10
CA LYS A 61 0.59 0.86 11.18
C LYS A 61 1.10 0.28 12.49
N ALA A 62 0.80 -0.98 12.76
CA ALA A 62 1.19 -1.61 14.01
C ALA A 62 2.71 -1.66 14.18
N VAL A 63 3.46 -1.77 13.08
CA VAL A 63 4.92 -1.81 13.15
C VAL A 63 5.55 -0.45 12.86
N GLY A 64 4.74 0.61 12.77
CA GLY A 64 5.25 1.97 12.68
C GLY A 64 5.67 2.42 11.30
N ILE A 65 5.36 1.65 10.26
CA ILE A 65 5.72 2.03 8.88
C ILE A 65 4.78 3.11 8.36
N VAL A 66 3.49 3.03 8.69
CA VAL A 66 2.53 4.04 8.30
C VAL A 66 1.81 4.60 9.52
N ARG A 67 1.18 5.74 9.33
CA ARG A 67 0.35 6.37 10.34
C ARG A 67 -0.94 6.82 9.69
N ILE A 68 -1.93 7.09 10.52
CA ILE A 68 -3.16 7.69 10.01
C ILE A 68 -2.90 9.17 9.83
N ALA A 69 -3.06 9.64 8.59
CA ALA A 69 -2.85 11.04 8.25
C ALA A 69 -4.10 11.86 8.51
N GLU A 70 -5.25 11.32 8.14
CA GLU A 70 -6.52 12.01 8.32
C GLU A 70 -7.61 10.99 8.52
N GLU A 71 -8.69 11.41 9.15
CA GLU A 71 -9.87 10.55 9.22
C GLU A 71 -11.12 11.41 9.28
N HIS A 72 -12.20 10.86 8.75
CA HIS A 72 -13.47 11.53 8.73
C HIS A 72 -14.57 10.50 8.57
N LEU A 73 -15.78 10.90 8.84
CA LEU A 73 -16.93 10.05 8.60
C LEU A 73 -17.55 10.42 7.25
N ASP A 74 -17.89 9.40 6.47
CA ASP A 74 -18.56 9.66 5.22
C ASP A 74 -20.06 9.87 5.48
N GLU A 75 -20.83 10.00 4.40
CA GLU A 75 -22.26 10.30 4.53
C GLU A 75 -23.02 9.17 5.20
N ALA A 76 -22.51 7.96 5.10
CA ALA A 76 -23.16 6.81 5.72
C ALA A 76 -22.71 6.62 7.16
N GLY A 77 -21.81 7.46 7.66
CA GLY A 77 -21.31 7.34 9.02
C GLY A 77 -20.15 6.36 9.13
N THR A 78 -19.57 5.94 8.01
CA THR A 78 -18.43 5.03 8.02
C THR A 78 -17.15 5.82 8.19
N LEU A 79 -16.26 5.33 9.05
CA LEU A 79 -14.98 5.98 9.28
C LEU A 79 -14.05 5.73 8.10
N ILE A 80 -13.57 6.81 7.51
CA ILE A 80 -12.64 6.76 6.40
C ILE A 80 -11.31 7.29 6.91
N GLN A 81 -10.25 6.49 6.76
CA GLN A 81 -8.93 6.86 7.23
C GLN A 81 -7.97 6.87 6.05
N SER A 82 -7.08 7.86 6.00
CA SER A 82 -6.00 7.88 5.03
C SER A 82 -4.69 7.62 5.76
N TYR A 83 -3.75 7.00 5.08
CA TYR A 83 -2.50 6.54 5.65
C TYR A 83 -1.34 7.17 4.90
N ALA A 84 -0.28 7.47 5.63
CA ALA A 84 0.94 8.01 5.05
C ALA A 84 2.13 7.33 5.70
N LEU A 85 3.27 7.34 5.02
CA LEU A 85 4.49 6.80 5.61
C LEU A 85 4.92 7.65 6.79
N THR A 86 5.46 6.99 7.81
CA THR A 86 6.15 7.68 8.89
C THR A 86 7.59 7.93 8.43
N PRO A 87 8.31 8.83 9.12
CA PRO A 87 9.74 8.97 8.84
C PRO A 87 10.49 7.65 9.02
N TYR A 88 10.12 6.87 10.02
CA TYR A 88 10.70 5.55 10.22
C TYR A 88 10.40 4.64 9.01
N GLY A 89 9.14 4.66 8.55
CA GLY A 89 8.76 3.84 7.40
C GLY A 89 9.53 4.21 6.16
N ARG A 90 9.68 5.52 5.92
CA ARG A 90 10.42 5.98 4.76
C ARG A 90 11.87 5.55 4.85
N SER A 91 12.45 5.63 6.03
CA SER A 91 13.83 5.20 6.23
C SER A 91 14.00 3.71 5.94
N ARG A 92 13.04 2.89 6.42
CA ARG A 92 13.10 1.46 6.17
C ARG A 92 12.98 1.13 4.69
N ILE A 93 12.06 1.81 4.00
CA ILE A 93 11.87 1.58 2.58
C ILE A 93 13.11 2.00 1.79
N ASN A 94 13.69 3.14 2.14
CA ASN A 94 14.89 3.62 1.47
C ASN A 94 16.06 2.65 1.66
N ALA A 95 16.18 2.06 2.84
CA ALA A 95 17.23 1.09 3.09
C ALA A 95 17.03 -0.18 2.27
N PHE A 96 15.76 -0.49 1.96
CA PHE A 96 15.45 -1.67 1.18
C PHE A 96 15.76 -1.47 -0.30
N LEU A 97 15.57 -0.25 -0.78
CA LEU A 97 15.82 0.07 -2.17
C LEU A 97 17.31 0.24 -2.45
#